data_c674c81dba2947735ec8ea565fd7b57f
#
_entry.id   c674c81dba2947735ec8ea565fd7b57f
#
_cell.length_a   1.000
_cell.length_b   1.000
_cell.length_c   1.000
_cell.angle_alpha   90.00
_cell.angle_beta   90.00
_cell.angle_gamma   90.00
#
_symmetry.space_group_name_H-M   'P 1'
#
loop_
_entity.id
_entity.type
_entity.pdbx_description
1 polymer ?
#
loop_
_entity_poly.entity_id
_entity_poly.type
_entity_poly.pdbx_seq_one_letter_code
_entity_poly.pdbx_strand_id
1 'polypeptide(L)'
;MENMQTLWIVTELFPPDETSTSYILGEIANAMVEKYQVKVICGPEIYDKRKKLDENNKFKLDASIEVFRAKGADLDKNTKKGKALSFLLMSKRLYALAKKNIMKEDKVLMVTNPAPLVLLMSRLKKSRGFEWHVLVHDVFPENTIPAGLNMPMYNLVKALFDKAYRRADQLIALGRDMRQVLDEKVRNGSKREEGLPKISIIENWADLKGIKPQPMPDGQIILEYAGNIGRVQGLDKVIDNLPDKVELHLYGTGSMEEEIMKMNHPRVFFHGPYFRSQQNEVLAACHMAIVTLQEGMYGLGVPSKTYNILASGRPVLYFGPKDSEIDLLVRENGIGFCGWPEKWDMEELKMMGTKARELAEREYSECTILNKFLAAI
;
A
#
# COMPACT_ATOMS: atom_id res chain seq x y z
N MET A 1 19.53 -26.00 -19.67
CA MET A 1 18.82 -25.01 -18.84
C MET A 1 17.36 -25.43 -18.89
N GLU A 2 16.81 -25.88 -17.76
CA GLU A 2 15.37 -26.14 -17.67
C GLU A 2 14.62 -24.87 -18.04
N ASN A 3 13.55 -25.03 -18.81
CA ASN A 3 12.75 -23.90 -19.30
C ASN A 3 11.98 -23.32 -18.10
N MET A 4 12.57 -22.34 -17.40
CA MET A 4 11.91 -21.68 -16.25
C MET A 4 10.57 -21.11 -16.69
N GLN A 5 9.53 -21.35 -15.88
CA GLN A 5 8.20 -20.80 -16.13
C GLN A 5 8.26 -19.26 -16.09
N THR A 6 7.53 -18.58 -16.97
CA THR A 6 7.48 -17.12 -16.99
C THR A 6 6.50 -16.60 -15.94
N LEU A 7 6.96 -15.63 -15.12
CA LEU A 7 6.14 -14.84 -14.22
C LEU A 7 6.04 -13.41 -14.75
N TRP A 8 4.82 -12.98 -15.06
CA TRP A 8 4.52 -11.60 -15.41
C TRP A 8 4.08 -10.81 -14.19
N ILE A 9 4.77 -9.71 -13.89
CA ILE A 9 4.29 -8.72 -12.91
C ILE A 9 3.61 -7.59 -13.67
N VAL A 10 2.32 -7.32 -13.36
CA VAL A 10 1.52 -6.32 -14.07
C VAL A 10 1.07 -5.23 -13.09
N THR A 11 1.56 -4.01 -13.30
CA THR A 11 1.34 -2.88 -12.39
C THR A 11 1.42 -1.54 -13.13
N GLU A 12 0.85 -0.47 -12.57
CA GLU A 12 1.14 0.89 -13.05
C GLU A 12 2.48 1.42 -12.51
N LEU A 13 2.78 1.12 -11.26
CA LEU A 13 3.91 1.68 -10.51
C LEU A 13 5.04 0.65 -10.41
N PHE A 14 6.21 0.99 -10.94
CA PHE A 14 7.40 0.13 -10.91
C PHE A 14 8.68 0.98 -10.95
N PRO A 15 9.81 0.54 -10.36
CA PRO A 15 11.05 1.30 -10.38
C PRO A 15 11.43 1.82 -11.78
N PRO A 16 11.94 3.08 -11.90
CA PRO A 16 12.51 3.91 -10.85
C PRO A 16 11.52 4.83 -10.11
N ASP A 17 10.19 4.70 -10.27
CA ASP A 17 9.23 5.48 -9.48
C ASP A 17 9.41 5.22 -7.97
N GLU A 18 9.38 6.28 -7.14
CA GLU A 18 9.70 6.20 -5.70
C GLU A 18 8.49 5.98 -4.78
N THR A 19 7.38 5.54 -5.32
CA THR A 19 6.24 5.15 -4.49
C THR A 19 6.53 3.85 -3.72
N SER A 20 5.90 3.68 -2.56
CA SER A 20 6.03 2.44 -1.77
C SER A 20 5.64 1.20 -2.58
N THR A 21 4.59 1.29 -3.40
CA THR A 21 4.17 0.19 -4.29
C THR A 21 5.24 -0.17 -5.31
N SER A 22 5.88 0.83 -5.92
CA SER A 22 6.97 0.62 -6.87
C SER A 22 8.15 -0.13 -6.24
N TYR A 23 8.59 0.34 -5.07
CA TYR A 23 9.67 -0.31 -4.32
C TYR A 23 9.33 -1.76 -3.97
N ILE A 24 8.17 -1.99 -3.38
CA ILE A 24 7.70 -3.33 -3.00
C ILE A 24 7.70 -4.28 -4.19
N LEU A 25 7.15 -3.86 -5.33
CA LEU A 25 7.08 -4.71 -6.52
C LEU A 25 8.44 -4.93 -7.17
N GLY A 26 9.34 -3.97 -7.06
CA GLY A 26 10.72 -4.13 -7.50
C GLY A 26 11.45 -5.22 -6.70
N GLU A 27 11.33 -5.20 -5.37
CA GLU A 27 11.95 -6.22 -4.52
C GLU A 27 11.29 -7.60 -4.69
N ILE A 28 9.96 -7.66 -4.86
CA ILE A 28 9.29 -8.92 -5.22
C ILE A 28 9.82 -9.43 -6.56
N ALA A 29 9.97 -8.57 -7.57
CA ALA A 29 10.52 -8.96 -8.87
C ALA A 29 11.93 -9.53 -8.75
N ASN A 30 12.80 -8.85 -7.98
CA ASN A 30 14.17 -9.32 -7.70
C ASN A 30 14.19 -10.69 -7.01
N ALA A 31 13.34 -10.90 -6.02
CA ALA A 31 13.26 -12.19 -5.33
C ALA A 31 12.75 -13.32 -6.24
N MET A 32 11.80 -13.02 -7.13
CA MET A 32 11.19 -14.02 -8.00
C MET A 32 12.12 -14.58 -9.10
N VAL A 33 13.26 -13.91 -9.41
CA VAL A 33 14.22 -14.42 -10.40
C VAL A 33 14.86 -15.73 -9.99
N GLU A 34 14.85 -16.06 -8.70
CA GLU A 34 15.35 -17.34 -8.20
C GLU A 34 14.51 -18.53 -8.72
N LYS A 35 13.24 -18.31 -9.06
CA LYS A 35 12.27 -19.36 -9.38
C LYS A 35 11.66 -19.23 -10.79
N TYR A 36 11.63 -18.01 -11.33
CA TYR A 36 10.93 -17.69 -12.57
C TYR A 36 11.77 -16.84 -13.54
N GLN A 37 11.45 -16.96 -14.84
CA GLN A 37 11.79 -15.91 -15.80
C GLN A 37 10.85 -14.72 -15.56
N VAL A 38 11.35 -13.68 -14.90
CA VAL A 38 10.53 -12.53 -14.52
C VAL A 38 10.44 -11.53 -15.66
N LYS A 39 9.20 -11.14 -15.99
CA LYS A 39 8.89 -10.08 -16.95
C LYS A 39 7.88 -9.11 -16.34
N VAL A 40 8.06 -7.81 -16.61
CA VAL A 40 7.23 -6.78 -16.00
C VAL A 40 6.51 -5.97 -17.06
N ILE A 41 5.20 -5.81 -16.93
CA ILE A 41 4.40 -4.86 -17.70
C ILE A 41 4.01 -3.73 -16.75
N CYS A 42 4.50 -2.52 -17.01
CA CYS A 42 4.27 -1.40 -16.10
C CYS A 42 3.98 -0.08 -16.82
N GLY A 43 3.67 0.94 -16.03
CA GLY A 43 3.47 2.31 -16.48
C GLY A 43 4.80 3.02 -16.85
N PRO A 44 4.77 4.34 -17.03
CA PRO A 44 5.96 5.14 -17.31
C PRO A 44 6.93 5.15 -16.13
N GLU A 45 8.16 5.56 -16.37
CA GLU A 45 9.22 5.63 -15.32
C GLU A 45 8.87 6.57 -14.18
N ILE A 46 8.15 7.64 -14.47
CA ILE A 46 7.73 8.64 -13.48
C ILE A 46 6.21 8.75 -13.54
N TYR A 47 5.57 8.38 -12.44
CA TYR A 47 4.12 8.46 -12.30
C TYR A 47 3.62 9.90 -12.18
N ASP A 48 4.30 10.71 -11.36
CA ASP A 48 3.99 12.13 -11.17
C ASP A 48 5.16 12.98 -11.64
N LYS A 49 5.01 13.60 -12.81
CA LYS A 49 6.04 14.47 -13.43
C LYS A 49 6.47 15.67 -12.56
N ARG A 50 5.72 15.97 -11.49
CA ARG A 50 6.06 17.03 -10.52
C ARG A 50 7.05 16.57 -9.47
N LYS A 51 7.19 15.26 -9.26
CA LYS A 51 8.16 14.68 -8.32
C LYS A 51 9.51 14.55 -9.01
N LYS A 52 10.55 15.01 -8.34
CA LYS A 52 11.93 14.71 -8.73
C LYS A 52 12.28 13.31 -8.22
N LEU A 53 13.05 12.57 -9.00
CA LEU A 53 13.65 11.34 -8.52
C LEU A 53 14.80 11.70 -7.57
N ASP A 54 14.95 10.95 -6.50
CA ASP A 54 16.12 11.07 -5.61
C ASP A 54 17.34 10.46 -6.29
N GLU A 55 18.27 11.32 -6.70
CA GLU A 55 19.51 10.90 -7.38
C GLU A 55 20.36 9.98 -6.50
N ASN A 56 20.18 10.02 -5.19
CA ASN A 56 20.92 9.24 -4.20
C ASN A 56 20.31 7.86 -3.94
N ASN A 57 19.08 7.61 -4.38
CA ASN A 57 18.34 6.37 -4.10
C ASN A 57 17.99 5.63 -5.40
N LYS A 58 19.01 5.08 -6.09
CA LYS A 58 18.80 4.29 -7.29
C LYS A 58 18.42 2.86 -6.93
N PHE A 59 17.15 2.51 -7.16
CA PHE A 59 16.69 1.12 -7.07
C PHE A 59 17.49 0.22 -8.03
N LYS A 60 18.03 -0.88 -7.51
CA LYS A 60 18.79 -1.84 -8.31
C LYS A 60 17.88 -3.01 -8.70
N LEU A 61 17.46 -3.01 -9.95
CA LEU A 61 16.72 -4.12 -10.54
C LEU A 61 17.70 -5.18 -11.06
N ASP A 62 17.36 -6.46 -10.89
CA ASP A 62 18.14 -7.57 -11.47
C ASP A 62 18.17 -7.47 -12.99
N ALA A 63 19.35 -7.67 -13.57
CA ALA A 63 19.57 -7.51 -15.01
C ALA A 63 18.84 -8.53 -15.89
N SER A 64 18.37 -9.63 -15.34
CA SER A 64 17.61 -10.65 -16.05
C SER A 64 16.13 -10.29 -16.24
N ILE A 65 15.63 -9.27 -15.54
CA ILE A 65 14.23 -8.85 -15.58
C ILE A 65 13.96 -8.01 -16.83
N GLU A 66 13.06 -8.49 -17.69
CA GLU A 66 12.61 -7.75 -18.86
C GLU A 66 11.44 -6.81 -18.51
N VAL A 67 11.56 -5.50 -18.81
CA VAL A 67 10.54 -4.50 -18.48
C VAL A 67 9.88 -3.91 -19.72
N PHE A 68 8.57 -4.07 -19.83
CA PHE A 68 7.71 -3.55 -20.89
C PHE A 68 6.89 -2.36 -20.39
N ARG A 69 7.27 -1.13 -20.77
CA ARG A 69 6.64 0.09 -20.29
C ARG A 69 5.52 0.59 -21.22
N ALA A 70 4.36 0.86 -20.63
CA ALA A 70 3.29 1.58 -21.29
C ALA A 70 3.59 3.10 -21.32
N LYS A 71 3.29 3.77 -22.42
CA LYS A 71 3.42 5.22 -22.52
C LYS A 71 2.53 5.93 -21.49
N GLY A 72 3.02 6.97 -20.86
CA GLY A 72 2.25 7.80 -19.94
C GLY A 72 1.10 8.53 -20.64
N ALA A 73 0.02 8.83 -19.92
CA ALA A 73 -1.04 9.70 -20.42
C ALA A 73 -0.71 11.15 -20.07
N ASP A 74 -0.62 12.03 -21.07
CA ASP A 74 -0.48 13.47 -20.85
C ASP A 74 -1.86 14.09 -20.55
N LEU A 75 -2.44 13.69 -19.41
CA LEU A 75 -3.72 14.20 -18.93
C LEU A 75 -3.52 14.93 -17.60
N ASP A 76 -4.24 16.02 -17.41
CA ASP A 76 -4.20 16.74 -16.14
C ASP A 76 -4.82 15.88 -15.02
N LYS A 77 -3.95 15.33 -14.17
CA LYS A 77 -4.32 14.52 -13.01
C LYS A 77 -4.88 15.35 -11.84
N ASN A 78 -4.93 16.67 -11.94
CA ASN A 78 -5.48 17.54 -10.88
C ASN A 78 -7.00 17.59 -10.93
N THR A 79 -7.62 17.33 -12.08
CA THR A 79 -9.08 17.27 -12.21
C THR A 79 -9.61 15.86 -11.97
N LYS A 80 -10.80 15.73 -11.33
CA LYS A 80 -11.46 14.42 -11.13
C LYS A 80 -11.68 13.67 -12.44
N LYS A 81 -12.07 14.38 -13.51
CA LYS A 81 -12.29 13.80 -14.86
C LYS A 81 -10.97 13.36 -15.49
N GLY A 82 -9.94 14.20 -15.42
CA GLY A 82 -8.62 13.87 -15.96
C GLY A 82 -7.98 12.66 -15.25
N LYS A 83 -8.13 12.58 -13.93
CA LYS A 83 -7.67 11.42 -13.15
C LYS A 83 -8.39 10.13 -13.54
N ALA A 84 -9.72 10.16 -13.65
CA ALA A 84 -10.51 8.98 -14.07
C ALA A 84 -10.14 8.53 -15.49
N LEU A 85 -10.00 9.47 -16.43
CA LEU A 85 -9.61 9.18 -17.81
C LEU A 85 -8.18 8.63 -17.89
N SER A 86 -7.26 9.16 -17.09
CA SER A 86 -5.88 8.67 -16.97
C SER A 86 -5.85 7.20 -16.51
N PHE A 87 -6.63 6.84 -15.49
CA PHE A 87 -6.76 5.45 -15.03
C PHE A 87 -7.31 4.51 -16.11
N LEU A 88 -8.35 4.94 -16.83
CA LEU A 88 -8.92 4.13 -17.91
C LEU A 88 -7.95 3.93 -19.07
N LEU A 89 -7.24 5.00 -19.45
CA LEU A 89 -6.27 4.94 -20.55
C LEU A 89 -5.07 4.09 -20.19
N MET A 90 -4.54 4.24 -18.97
CA MET A 90 -3.44 3.43 -18.47
C MET A 90 -3.84 1.95 -18.41
N SER A 91 -5.03 1.64 -17.87
CA SER A 91 -5.55 0.28 -17.84
C SER A 91 -5.65 -0.35 -19.23
N LYS A 92 -6.11 0.42 -20.23
CA LYS A 92 -6.17 -0.06 -21.63
C LYS A 92 -4.78 -0.33 -22.21
N ARG A 93 -3.79 0.53 -21.93
CA ARG A 93 -2.40 0.37 -22.42
C ARG A 93 -1.72 -0.84 -21.81
N LEU A 94 -1.81 -0.99 -20.48
CA LEU A 94 -1.29 -2.17 -19.77
C LEU A 94 -1.97 -3.45 -20.27
N TYR A 95 -3.29 -3.43 -20.44
CA TYR A 95 -4.02 -4.56 -20.99
C TYR A 95 -3.60 -4.92 -22.42
N ALA A 96 -3.32 -3.94 -23.27
CA ALA A 96 -2.84 -4.20 -24.64
C ALA A 96 -1.50 -4.93 -24.64
N LEU A 97 -0.57 -4.52 -23.75
CA LEU A 97 0.71 -5.22 -23.56
C LEU A 97 0.50 -6.62 -22.99
N ALA A 98 -0.35 -6.77 -21.98
CA ALA A 98 -0.68 -8.07 -21.39
C ALA A 98 -1.32 -9.02 -22.42
N LYS A 99 -2.27 -8.52 -23.21
CA LYS A 99 -2.92 -9.28 -24.28
C LYS A 99 -1.94 -9.72 -25.38
N LYS A 100 -0.90 -8.94 -25.66
CA LYS A 100 0.13 -9.29 -26.66
C LYS A 100 1.06 -10.38 -26.16
N ASN A 101 1.44 -10.36 -24.89
CA ASN A 101 2.59 -11.11 -24.38
C ASN A 101 2.23 -12.30 -23.49
N ILE A 102 1.18 -12.22 -22.64
CA ILE A 102 0.86 -13.27 -21.65
C ILE A 102 0.23 -14.48 -22.36
N MET A 103 0.76 -15.67 -22.09
CA MET A 103 0.30 -16.95 -22.64
C MET A 103 -0.41 -17.81 -21.56
N LYS A 104 -0.90 -18.98 -21.96
CA LYS A 104 -1.66 -19.88 -21.08
C LYS A 104 -0.80 -20.46 -19.95
N GLU A 105 0.43 -20.78 -20.25
CA GLU A 105 1.38 -21.45 -19.35
C GLU A 105 2.02 -20.48 -18.35
N ASP A 106 1.80 -19.17 -18.55
CA ASP A 106 2.42 -18.14 -17.71
C ASP A 106 1.71 -17.99 -16.36
N LYS A 107 2.45 -17.51 -15.38
CA LYS A 107 1.92 -16.96 -14.14
C LYS A 107 1.86 -15.44 -14.22
N VAL A 108 0.87 -14.85 -13.57
CA VAL A 108 0.68 -13.40 -13.54
C VAL A 108 0.46 -12.96 -12.11
N LEU A 109 1.35 -12.12 -11.58
CA LEU A 109 1.14 -11.35 -10.36
C LEU A 109 0.70 -9.94 -10.76
N MET A 110 -0.45 -9.50 -10.29
CA MET A 110 -1.00 -8.19 -10.58
C MET A 110 -1.42 -7.47 -9.30
N VAL A 111 -1.18 -6.16 -9.20
CA VAL A 111 -1.78 -5.33 -8.15
C VAL A 111 -3.10 -4.70 -8.60
N THR A 112 -3.95 -4.32 -7.64
CA THR A 112 -5.28 -3.75 -7.92
C THR A 112 -5.26 -2.31 -8.44
N ASN A 113 -4.09 -1.70 -8.61
CA ASN A 113 -3.93 -0.36 -9.19
C ASN A 113 -3.26 -0.43 -10.59
N PRO A 114 -3.89 0.15 -11.63
CA PRO A 114 -5.16 0.86 -11.67
C PRO A 114 -6.38 -0.08 -11.66
N ALA A 115 -7.40 0.23 -10.87
CA ALA A 115 -8.54 -0.65 -10.61
C ALA A 115 -9.27 -1.18 -11.87
N PRO A 116 -9.52 -0.39 -12.95
CA PRO A 116 -10.17 -0.91 -14.15
C PRO A 116 -9.41 -2.05 -14.85
N LEU A 117 -8.08 -2.16 -14.61
CA LEU A 117 -7.26 -3.22 -15.16
C LEU A 117 -7.70 -4.61 -14.63
N VAL A 118 -8.18 -4.70 -13.39
CA VAL A 118 -8.71 -5.94 -12.79
C VAL A 118 -9.82 -6.54 -13.67
N LEU A 119 -10.75 -5.71 -14.16
CA LEU A 119 -11.83 -6.16 -15.03
C LEU A 119 -11.32 -6.66 -16.39
N LEU A 120 -10.32 -5.97 -16.94
CA LEU A 120 -9.73 -6.33 -18.23
C LEU A 120 -8.93 -7.64 -18.11
N MET A 121 -8.11 -7.77 -17.07
CA MET A 121 -7.31 -8.98 -16.83
C MET A 121 -8.19 -10.19 -16.50
N SER A 122 -9.31 -10.00 -15.78
CA SER A 122 -10.31 -11.05 -15.56
C SER A 122 -10.91 -11.60 -16.87
N ARG A 123 -11.09 -10.74 -17.89
CA ARG A 123 -11.53 -11.18 -19.23
C ARG A 123 -10.41 -11.94 -19.96
N LEU A 124 -9.18 -11.47 -19.85
CA LEU A 124 -8.01 -12.12 -20.44
C LEU A 124 -7.77 -13.51 -19.82
N LYS A 125 -7.86 -13.61 -18.47
CA LYS A 125 -7.81 -14.89 -17.74
C LYS A 125 -8.84 -15.88 -18.27
N LYS A 126 -10.10 -15.43 -18.43
CA LYS A 126 -11.17 -16.29 -18.97
C LYS A 126 -10.86 -16.81 -20.38
N SER A 127 -10.20 -16.01 -21.22
CA SER A 127 -9.93 -16.38 -22.63
C SER A 127 -8.65 -17.18 -22.79
N ARG A 128 -7.65 -17.02 -21.93
CA ARG A 128 -6.32 -17.65 -22.08
C ARG A 128 -6.00 -18.71 -21.05
N GLY A 129 -6.54 -18.61 -19.83
CA GLY A 129 -6.39 -19.64 -18.80
C GLY A 129 -5.07 -19.62 -18.03
N PHE A 130 -4.26 -18.53 -18.12
CA PHE A 130 -3.02 -18.38 -17.32
C PHE A 130 -3.30 -18.40 -15.81
N GLU A 131 -2.31 -18.72 -14.99
CA GLU A 131 -2.43 -18.64 -13.53
C GLU A 131 -2.38 -17.18 -13.06
N TRP A 132 -3.39 -16.72 -12.29
CA TRP A 132 -3.56 -15.30 -11.96
C TRP A 132 -3.62 -15.06 -10.46
N HIS A 133 -2.57 -14.41 -9.94
CA HIS A 133 -2.43 -13.95 -8.56
C HIS A 133 -2.69 -12.45 -8.49
N VAL A 134 -3.53 -12.01 -7.55
CA VAL A 134 -3.86 -10.59 -7.37
C VAL A 134 -3.42 -10.14 -5.99
N LEU A 135 -2.40 -9.27 -5.93
CA LEU A 135 -2.01 -8.57 -4.73
C LEU A 135 -2.96 -7.37 -4.53
N VAL A 136 -3.80 -7.46 -3.50
CA VAL A 136 -4.85 -6.49 -3.24
C VAL A 136 -4.31 -5.38 -2.33
N HIS A 137 -3.95 -4.23 -2.92
CA HIS A 137 -3.57 -3.05 -2.15
C HIS A 137 -4.80 -2.30 -1.64
N ASP A 138 -5.81 -2.16 -2.51
CA ASP A 138 -7.09 -1.53 -2.21
C ASP A 138 -8.23 -2.40 -2.71
N VAL A 139 -9.29 -2.55 -1.90
CA VAL A 139 -10.50 -3.28 -2.29
C VAL A 139 -11.44 -2.35 -3.05
N PHE A 140 -11.50 -2.52 -4.35
CA PHE A 140 -12.31 -1.70 -5.23
C PHE A 140 -13.61 -2.44 -5.63
N PRO A 141 -14.76 -1.76 -5.75
CA PRO A 141 -14.98 -0.31 -5.64
C PRO A 141 -15.27 0.20 -4.22
N GLU A 142 -15.26 -0.66 -3.21
CA GLU A 142 -15.69 -0.35 -1.85
C GLU A 142 -14.92 0.84 -1.25
N ASN A 143 -13.62 0.95 -1.52
CA ASN A 143 -12.77 2.05 -1.04
C ASN A 143 -13.16 3.44 -1.57
N THR A 144 -14.01 3.51 -2.61
CA THR A 144 -14.49 4.79 -3.15
C THR A 144 -15.53 5.47 -2.24
N ILE A 145 -16.28 4.69 -1.45
CA ILE A 145 -17.33 5.23 -0.55
C ILE A 145 -16.70 6.09 0.55
N PRO A 146 -15.77 5.58 1.38
CA PRO A 146 -15.12 6.39 2.40
C PRO A 146 -14.23 7.51 1.80
N ALA A 147 -13.80 7.39 0.56
CA ALA A 147 -13.13 8.47 -0.16
C ALA A 147 -14.09 9.61 -0.60
N GLY A 148 -15.39 9.49 -0.33
CA GLY A 148 -16.40 10.49 -0.72
C GLY A 148 -16.63 10.56 -2.24
N LEU A 149 -16.37 9.46 -2.95
CA LEU A 149 -16.57 9.38 -4.38
C LEU A 149 -17.92 8.72 -4.68
N ASN A 150 -18.90 9.49 -5.14
CA ASN A 150 -20.15 8.95 -5.65
C ASN A 150 -19.91 8.26 -6.99
N MET A 151 -20.01 6.94 -7.02
CA MET A 151 -19.87 6.16 -8.25
C MET A 151 -21.25 5.85 -8.81
N PRO A 152 -21.59 6.34 -10.02
CA PRO A 152 -22.83 5.96 -10.67
C PRO A 152 -22.91 4.45 -10.85
N MET A 153 -24.10 3.88 -10.64
CA MET A 153 -24.33 2.42 -10.76
C MET A 153 -23.40 1.57 -9.88
N TYR A 154 -23.09 2.05 -8.66
CA TYR A 154 -22.16 1.38 -7.74
C TYR A 154 -22.40 -0.13 -7.61
N ASN A 155 -23.65 -0.56 -7.40
CA ASN A 155 -23.98 -1.99 -7.24
C ASN A 155 -23.64 -2.82 -8.49
N LEU A 156 -23.81 -2.26 -9.68
CA LEU A 156 -23.42 -2.92 -10.93
C LEU A 156 -21.91 -3.03 -11.05
N VAL A 157 -21.20 -1.92 -10.76
CA VAL A 157 -19.73 -1.90 -10.77
C VAL A 157 -19.20 -2.89 -9.73
N LYS A 158 -19.75 -2.89 -8.50
CA LYS A 158 -19.39 -3.86 -7.46
C LYS A 158 -19.55 -5.29 -7.94
N ALA A 159 -20.69 -5.65 -8.51
CA ALA A 159 -20.94 -7.01 -9.01
C ALA A 159 -19.95 -7.42 -10.12
N LEU A 160 -19.52 -6.49 -10.96
CA LEU A 160 -18.48 -6.75 -11.98
C LEU A 160 -17.12 -7.01 -11.36
N PHE A 161 -16.73 -6.24 -10.34
CA PHE A 161 -15.48 -6.46 -9.61
C PHE A 161 -15.53 -7.75 -8.80
N ASP A 162 -16.62 -8.05 -8.09
CA ASP A 162 -16.80 -9.31 -7.35
C ASP A 162 -16.61 -10.51 -8.29
N LYS A 163 -17.19 -10.44 -9.49
CA LYS A 163 -16.99 -11.47 -10.53
C LYS A 163 -15.56 -11.52 -11.04
N ALA A 164 -14.86 -10.40 -11.10
CA ALA A 164 -13.47 -10.36 -11.54
C ALA A 164 -12.54 -10.98 -10.51
N TYR A 165 -12.70 -10.64 -9.23
CA TYR A 165 -11.92 -11.23 -8.12
C TYR A 165 -12.12 -12.74 -8.03
N ARG A 166 -13.36 -13.25 -8.20
CA ARG A 166 -13.64 -14.71 -8.24
C ARG A 166 -12.92 -15.49 -9.33
N ARG A 167 -12.40 -14.82 -10.36
CA ARG A 167 -11.66 -15.49 -11.45
C ARG A 167 -10.16 -15.61 -11.21
N ALA A 168 -9.64 -14.94 -10.21
CA ALA A 168 -8.27 -15.13 -9.80
C ALA A 168 -8.09 -16.56 -9.27
N ASP A 169 -6.91 -17.11 -9.40
CA ASP A 169 -6.53 -18.37 -8.75
C ASP A 169 -6.17 -18.10 -7.29
N GLN A 170 -5.60 -16.91 -7.03
CA GLN A 170 -5.26 -16.48 -5.69
C GLN A 170 -5.45 -14.96 -5.53
N LEU A 171 -5.96 -14.58 -4.34
CA LEU A 171 -5.95 -13.20 -3.84
C LEU A 171 -4.95 -13.12 -2.69
N ILE A 172 -4.09 -12.12 -2.69
CA ILE A 172 -3.14 -11.85 -1.61
C ILE A 172 -3.64 -10.60 -0.89
N ALA A 173 -4.11 -10.78 0.34
CA ALA A 173 -4.56 -9.73 1.24
C ALA A 173 -3.38 -9.22 2.08
N LEU A 174 -3.43 -7.96 2.49
CA LEU A 174 -2.40 -7.32 3.33
C LEU A 174 -2.69 -7.42 4.83
N GLY A 175 -3.84 -7.97 5.22
CA GLY A 175 -4.24 -8.11 6.62
C GLY A 175 -5.46 -9.00 6.80
N ARG A 176 -5.77 -9.29 8.06
CA ARG A 176 -6.89 -10.18 8.47
C ARG A 176 -8.26 -9.60 8.11
N ASP A 177 -8.43 -8.32 8.33
CA ASP A 177 -9.64 -7.57 7.98
C ASP A 177 -9.87 -7.55 6.46
N MET A 178 -8.82 -7.29 5.68
CA MET A 178 -8.89 -7.34 4.21
C MET A 178 -9.23 -8.75 3.72
N ARG A 179 -8.64 -9.79 4.31
CA ARG A 179 -8.98 -11.18 3.99
C ARG A 179 -10.45 -11.45 4.21
N GLN A 180 -11.02 -10.99 5.33
CA GLN A 180 -12.45 -11.15 5.63
C GLN A 180 -13.32 -10.48 4.57
N VAL A 181 -13.03 -9.22 4.23
CA VAL A 181 -13.76 -8.46 3.20
C VAL A 181 -13.65 -9.15 1.83
N LEU A 182 -12.48 -9.67 1.47
CA LEU A 182 -12.29 -10.39 0.22
C LEU A 182 -13.04 -11.73 0.19
N ASP A 183 -13.09 -12.47 1.31
CA ASP A 183 -13.85 -13.71 1.41
C ASP A 183 -15.34 -13.46 1.19
N GLU A 184 -15.91 -12.46 1.84
CA GLU A 184 -17.29 -12.03 1.62
C GLU A 184 -17.53 -11.60 0.16
N LYS A 185 -16.60 -10.85 -0.43
CA LYS A 185 -16.65 -10.37 -1.81
C LYS A 185 -16.67 -11.50 -2.84
N VAL A 186 -15.86 -12.53 -2.65
CA VAL A 186 -15.81 -13.65 -3.59
C VAL A 186 -16.96 -14.64 -3.38
N ARG A 187 -17.52 -14.76 -2.17
CA ARG A 187 -18.70 -15.57 -1.89
C ARG A 187 -20.00 -14.91 -2.36
N ASN A 188 -20.09 -13.59 -2.34
CA ASN A 188 -21.28 -12.85 -2.72
C ASN A 188 -21.68 -13.13 -4.18
N GLY A 189 -22.88 -13.68 -4.37
CA GLY A 189 -23.40 -14.07 -5.69
C GLY A 189 -22.73 -15.32 -6.31
N SER A 190 -21.94 -16.08 -5.54
CA SER A 190 -21.51 -17.42 -5.92
C SER A 190 -22.56 -18.46 -5.47
N LYS A 191 -22.94 -19.33 -6.40
CA LYS A 191 -23.83 -20.48 -6.09
C LYS A 191 -23.04 -21.75 -5.74
N ARG A 192 -21.70 -21.71 -5.80
CA ARG A 192 -20.80 -22.85 -5.58
C ARG A 192 -19.65 -22.41 -4.69
N GLU A 193 -19.28 -23.24 -3.73
CA GLU A 193 -18.06 -23.06 -2.94
C GLU A 193 -16.80 -23.54 -3.69
N GLU A 194 -16.97 -24.47 -4.62
CA GLU A 194 -15.89 -24.96 -5.47
C GLU A 194 -15.45 -23.95 -6.53
N GLY A 195 -14.14 -23.78 -6.67
CA GLY A 195 -13.54 -22.87 -7.65
C GLY A 195 -13.44 -21.40 -7.23
N LEU A 196 -13.59 -21.11 -5.93
CA LEU A 196 -13.24 -19.80 -5.36
C LEU A 196 -11.71 -19.64 -5.27
N PRO A 197 -11.19 -18.41 -5.41
CA PRO A 197 -9.77 -18.16 -5.29
C PRO A 197 -9.27 -18.48 -3.87
N LYS A 198 -8.03 -18.97 -3.76
CA LYS A 198 -7.33 -19.03 -2.49
C LYS A 198 -7.08 -17.61 -1.99
N ILE A 199 -7.32 -17.33 -0.72
CA ILE A 199 -7.00 -16.04 -0.10
C ILE A 199 -5.87 -16.25 0.91
N SER A 200 -4.72 -15.68 0.63
CA SER A 200 -3.55 -15.69 1.51
C SER A 200 -3.32 -14.31 2.11
N ILE A 201 -2.77 -14.25 3.32
CA ILE A 201 -2.32 -12.99 3.91
C ILE A 201 -0.80 -12.92 3.72
N ILE A 202 -0.33 -11.85 3.07
CA ILE A 202 1.09 -11.51 2.97
C ILE A 202 1.17 -10.01 3.20
N GLU A 203 1.68 -9.63 4.34
CA GLU A 203 1.78 -8.25 4.80
C GLU A 203 2.89 -7.51 4.05
N ASN A 204 2.95 -6.18 4.20
CA ASN A 204 4.12 -5.43 3.80
C ASN A 204 5.27 -5.65 4.81
N TRP A 205 6.49 -5.33 4.41
CA TRP A 205 7.66 -5.46 5.27
C TRP A 205 8.21 -4.13 5.77
N ALA A 206 9.05 -4.23 6.77
CA ALA A 206 9.79 -3.16 7.39
C ALA A 206 11.16 -2.98 6.69
N ASP A 207 11.52 -1.76 6.33
CA ASP A 207 12.84 -1.44 5.79
C ASP A 207 13.89 -1.43 6.91
N LEU A 208 14.31 -2.62 7.34
CA LEU A 208 15.31 -2.78 8.42
C LEU A 208 16.74 -2.41 7.99
N LYS A 209 16.99 -2.23 6.70
CA LYS A 209 18.29 -1.82 6.15
C LYS A 209 18.42 -0.29 6.16
N GLY A 210 17.42 0.40 5.66
CA GLY A 210 17.40 1.87 5.55
C GLY A 210 17.00 2.59 6.84
N ILE A 211 16.22 1.94 7.70
CA ILE A 211 15.69 2.54 8.93
C ILE A 211 16.32 1.91 10.17
N LYS A 212 16.92 2.75 11.02
CA LYS A 212 17.58 2.37 12.26
C LYS A 212 16.95 3.09 13.44
N PRO A 213 16.71 2.40 14.56
CA PRO A 213 16.27 3.07 15.78
C PRO A 213 17.24 4.18 16.19
N GLN A 214 16.69 5.30 16.59
CA GLN A 214 17.39 6.46 17.12
C GLN A 214 16.83 6.81 18.50
N PRO A 215 17.57 7.48 19.39
CA PRO A 215 17.03 8.00 20.64
C PRO A 215 15.75 8.82 20.39
N MET A 216 14.80 8.76 21.29
CA MET A 216 13.65 9.67 21.24
C MET A 216 14.12 11.09 21.54
N PRO A 217 13.49 12.11 20.90
CA PRO A 217 13.80 13.50 21.24
C PRO A 217 13.46 13.80 22.71
N ASP A 218 14.13 14.80 23.28
CA ASP A 218 13.82 15.31 24.62
C ASP A 218 12.74 16.40 24.54
N GLY A 219 12.03 16.62 25.64
CA GLY A 219 11.13 17.75 25.79
C GLY A 219 9.66 17.47 25.50
N GLN A 220 9.00 18.35 24.74
CA GLN A 220 7.58 18.26 24.41
C GLN A 220 7.28 17.06 23.51
N ILE A 221 6.13 16.43 23.72
CA ILE A 221 5.71 15.29 22.87
C ILE A 221 5.51 15.74 21.41
N ILE A 222 6.27 15.12 20.54
CA ILE A 222 6.20 15.31 19.09
C ILE A 222 5.57 14.06 18.48
N LEU A 223 4.48 14.25 17.77
CA LEU A 223 3.87 13.23 16.91
C LEU A 223 4.26 13.50 15.46
N GLU A 224 4.38 12.44 14.69
CA GLU A 224 4.69 12.53 13.26
C GLU A 224 3.63 11.79 12.44
N TYR A 225 3.27 12.40 11.34
CA TYR A 225 2.55 11.73 10.26
C TYR A 225 3.32 11.89 8.96
N ALA A 226 3.82 10.79 8.39
CA ALA A 226 4.50 10.79 7.09
C ALA A 226 3.73 9.99 6.05
N GLY A 227 3.37 10.62 4.95
CA GLY A 227 2.70 9.95 3.82
C GLY A 227 1.67 10.80 3.08
N ASN A 228 0.76 10.12 2.37
CA ASN A 228 -0.28 10.80 1.60
C ASN A 228 -1.29 11.49 2.53
N ILE A 229 -1.49 12.80 2.34
CA ILE A 229 -2.47 13.62 3.08
C ILE A 229 -3.78 13.63 2.27
N GLY A 230 -4.47 12.48 2.29
CA GLY A 230 -5.68 12.27 1.51
C GLY A 230 -6.96 12.18 2.37
N ARG A 231 -8.11 12.07 1.72
CA ARG A 231 -9.41 12.04 2.39
C ARG A 231 -9.60 10.82 3.29
N VAL A 232 -9.13 9.65 2.85
CA VAL A 232 -9.31 8.39 3.59
C VAL A 232 -8.43 8.28 4.83
N GLN A 233 -7.53 9.23 5.06
CA GLN A 233 -6.69 9.30 6.25
C GLN A 233 -7.40 9.99 7.43
N GLY A 234 -8.33 10.92 7.20
CA GLY A 234 -9.08 11.57 8.28
C GLY A 234 -8.19 12.37 9.26
N LEU A 235 -7.13 13.00 8.76
CA LEU A 235 -6.18 13.79 9.58
C LEU A 235 -6.83 15.02 10.22
N ASP A 236 -7.84 15.59 9.59
CA ASP A 236 -8.65 16.69 10.12
C ASP A 236 -9.18 16.37 11.52
N LYS A 237 -9.75 15.17 11.70
CA LYS A 237 -10.27 14.73 13.00
C LYS A 237 -9.18 14.56 14.06
N VAL A 238 -7.98 14.14 13.65
CA VAL A 238 -6.83 14.00 14.56
C VAL A 238 -6.38 15.39 15.01
N ILE A 239 -6.32 16.36 14.10
CA ILE A 239 -5.92 17.75 14.38
C ILE A 239 -6.93 18.44 15.29
N ASP A 240 -8.24 18.29 15.03
CA ASP A 240 -9.32 18.89 15.85
C ASP A 240 -9.29 18.40 17.31
N ASN A 241 -8.73 17.23 17.55
CA ASN A 241 -8.65 16.63 18.89
C ASN A 241 -7.22 16.53 19.43
N LEU A 242 -6.27 17.31 18.87
CA LEU A 242 -4.88 17.29 19.29
C LEU A 242 -4.73 17.74 20.74
N PRO A 243 -4.20 16.90 21.67
CA PRO A 243 -4.07 17.24 23.07
C PRO A 243 -3.18 18.45 23.32
N ASP A 244 -3.38 19.13 24.45
CA ASP A 244 -2.49 20.21 24.86
C ASP A 244 -1.06 19.73 25.06
N LYS A 245 -0.09 20.62 24.74
CA LYS A 245 1.35 20.34 24.85
C LYS A 245 1.85 19.20 23.96
N VAL A 246 1.11 18.87 22.88
CA VAL A 246 1.54 17.93 21.85
C VAL A 246 1.72 18.68 20.55
N GLU A 247 2.80 18.42 19.84
CA GLU A 247 3.05 18.92 18.49
C GLU A 247 2.81 17.84 17.47
N LEU A 248 2.28 18.20 16.31
CA LEU A 248 2.07 17.30 15.17
C LEU A 248 2.85 17.77 13.96
N HIS A 249 3.77 16.97 13.49
CA HIS A 249 4.58 17.23 12.31
C HIS A 249 4.07 16.40 11.13
N LEU A 250 3.73 17.07 10.03
CA LEU A 250 3.14 16.48 8.83
C LEU A 250 4.15 16.49 7.68
N TYR A 251 4.50 15.31 7.21
CA TYR A 251 5.37 15.09 6.06
C TYR A 251 4.60 14.43 4.93
N GLY A 252 4.61 15.03 3.76
CA GLY A 252 3.93 14.52 2.57
C GLY A 252 3.06 15.54 1.89
N THR A 253 2.28 15.07 0.92
CA THR A 253 1.33 15.88 0.14
C THR A 253 0.06 15.08 -0.09
N GLY A 254 -1.00 15.75 -0.52
CA GLY A 254 -2.23 15.05 -0.86
C GLY A 254 -3.41 15.95 -1.13
N SER A 255 -4.57 15.35 -1.38
CA SER A 255 -5.78 16.08 -1.76
C SER A 255 -6.40 16.90 -0.64
N MET A 256 -6.01 16.68 0.61
CA MET A 256 -6.49 17.39 1.81
C MET A 256 -5.48 18.41 2.33
N GLU A 257 -4.31 18.53 1.72
CA GLU A 257 -3.22 19.40 2.17
C GLU A 257 -3.68 20.85 2.38
N GLU A 258 -4.32 21.45 1.36
CA GLU A 258 -4.82 22.84 1.46
C GLU A 258 -5.90 23.01 2.55
N GLU A 259 -6.77 22.01 2.72
CA GLU A 259 -7.85 22.07 3.72
C GLU A 259 -7.25 22.01 5.13
N ILE A 260 -6.27 21.13 5.35
CA ILE A 260 -5.58 21.00 6.64
C ILE A 260 -4.72 22.24 6.94
N MET A 261 -4.02 22.80 5.96
CA MET A 261 -3.27 24.05 6.13
C MET A 261 -4.18 25.22 6.52
N LYS A 262 -5.41 25.28 5.98
CA LYS A 262 -6.40 26.31 6.34
C LYS A 262 -6.90 26.21 7.78
N MET A 263 -6.79 25.05 8.45
CA MET A 263 -7.13 24.93 9.87
C MET A 263 -6.22 25.78 10.76
N ASN A 264 -5.03 26.14 10.25
CA ASN A 264 -4.08 27.04 10.90
C ASN A 264 -3.85 26.74 12.39
N HIS A 265 -3.74 25.43 12.71
CA HIS A 265 -3.59 25.00 14.09
C HIS A 265 -2.17 25.31 14.60
N PRO A 266 -1.99 25.99 15.76
CA PRO A 266 -0.70 26.54 16.20
C PRO A 266 0.36 25.50 16.56
N ARG A 267 -0.03 24.23 16.70
CA ARG A 267 0.85 23.11 17.05
C ARG A 267 0.94 22.05 15.94
N VAL A 268 0.56 22.43 14.71
CA VAL A 268 0.67 21.55 13.53
C VAL A 268 1.66 22.18 12.56
N PHE A 269 2.70 21.41 12.22
CA PHE A 269 3.81 21.89 11.39
C PHE A 269 3.89 21.09 10.10
N PHE A 270 3.82 21.79 8.97
CA PHE A 270 3.95 21.19 7.65
C PHE A 270 5.39 21.27 7.16
N HIS A 271 5.92 20.12 6.73
CA HIS A 271 7.27 20.00 6.19
C HIS A 271 7.30 19.71 4.69
N GLY A 272 6.12 19.43 4.08
CA GLY A 272 6.02 19.08 2.67
C GLY A 272 6.50 17.64 2.36
N PRO A 273 6.73 17.32 1.07
CA PRO A 273 7.17 16.00 0.66
C PRO A 273 8.62 15.73 1.08
N TYR A 274 8.94 14.46 1.31
CA TYR A 274 10.28 14.00 1.63
C TYR A 274 10.66 12.82 0.73
N PHE A 275 11.96 12.60 0.54
CA PHE A 275 12.49 11.46 -0.19
C PHE A 275 12.59 10.22 0.70
N ARG A 276 12.58 9.04 0.08
CA ARG A 276 12.75 7.78 0.80
C ARG A 276 14.06 7.76 1.62
N SER A 277 15.14 8.33 1.10
CA SER A 277 16.43 8.48 1.78
C SER A 277 16.35 9.25 3.09
N GLN A 278 15.38 10.16 3.25
CA GLN A 278 15.16 10.98 4.44
C GLN A 278 14.23 10.30 5.47
N GLN A 279 13.66 9.13 5.14
CA GLN A 279 12.63 8.49 5.98
C GLN A 279 13.15 8.15 7.38
N ASN A 280 14.41 7.76 7.49
CA ASN A 280 15.01 7.47 8.80
C ASN A 280 15.08 8.71 9.69
N GLU A 281 15.43 9.87 9.15
CA GLU A 281 15.50 11.15 9.88
C GLU A 281 14.11 11.63 10.28
N VAL A 282 13.14 11.52 9.36
CA VAL A 282 11.74 11.89 9.61
C VAL A 282 11.17 11.08 10.77
N LEU A 283 11.31 9.76 10.75
CA LEU A 283 10.83 8.88 11.82
C LEU A 283 11.63 9.04 13.13
N ALA A 284 12.89 9.48 13.07
CA ALA A 284 13.69 9.73 14.26
C ALA A 284 13.26 11.00 15.03
N ALA A 285 12.62 11.96 14.35
CA ALA A 285 12.28 13.27 14.90
C ALA A 285 11.05 13.27 15.83
N CYS A 286 10.40 12.16 16.07
CA CYS A 286 9.16 12.07 16.84
C CYS A 286 9.26 11.11 18.03
N HIS A 287 8.29 11.22 18.94
CA HIS A 287 8.08 10.27 20.04
C HIS A 287 7.19 9.11 19.61
N MET A 288 6.16 9.41 18.84
CA MET A 288 5.25 8.43 18.24
C MET A 288 4.89 8.82 16.82
N ALA A 289 4.66 7.81 15.97
CA ALA A 289 4.20 8.04 14.61
C ALA A 289 2.72 7.65 14.43
N ILE A 290 1.98 8.52 13.74
CA ILE A 290 0.55 8.38 13.53
C ILE A 290 0.27 7.52 12.31
N VAL A 291 -0.59 6.53 12.50
CA VAL A 291 -1.25 5.79 11.43
C VAL A 291 -2.75 6.02 11.55
N THR A 292 -3.34 6.52 10.48
CA THR A 292 -4.77 6.83 10.51
C THR A 292 -5.49 6.35 9.26
N LEU A 293 -6.73 5.89 9.46
CA LEU A 293 -7.70 5.52 8.44
C LEU A 293 -9.07 6.04 8.87
N GLN A 294 -9.83 6.59 7.91
CA GLN A 294 -11.20 7.01 8.16
C GLN A 294 -12.11 5.81 8.46
N GLU A 295 -13.16 6.02 9.24
CA GLU A 295 -14.24 5.05 9.40
C GLU A 295 -14.80 4.64 8.04
N GLY A 296 -15.17 3.36 7.90
CA GLY A 296 -15.58 2.79 6.63
C GLY A 296 -14.43 2.23 5.79
N MET A 297 -13.18 2.38 6.23
CA MET A 297 -11.99 1.78 5.57
C MET A 297 -11.63 0.39 6.09
N TYR A 298 -12.44 -0.21 6.97
CA TYR A 298 -12.20 -1.57 7.49
C TYR A 298 -12.00 -2.58 6.35
N GLY A 299 -10.81 -3.18 6.30
CA GLY A 299 -10.44 -4.19 5.31
C GLY A 299 -10.31 -3.70 3.87
N LEU A 300 -10.41 -2.39 3.60
CA LEU A 300 -10.34 -1.84 2.25
C LEU A 300 -8.94 -1.40 1.84
N GLY A 301 -8.01 -1.31 2.77
CA GLY A 301 -6.61 -1.00 2.56
C GLY A 301 -5.86 -1.08 3.88
N VAL A 302 -4.59 -1.46 3.84
CA VAL A 302 -3.72 -1.55 5.02
C VAL A 302 -2.57 -0.55 4.88
N PRO A 303 -2.39 0.39 5.82
CA PRO A 303 -1.34 1.39 5.75
C PRO A 303 0.07 0.79 5.81
N SER A 304 0.78 0.75 4.68
CA SER A 304 2.13 0.17 4.57
C SER A 304 3.18 0.92 5.40
N LYS A 305 2.96 2.20 5.70
CA LYS A 305 3.87 3.01 6.53
C LYS A 305 4.08 2.42 7.94
N THR A 306 3.10 1.67 8.45
CA THR A 306 3.16 1.05 9.78
C THR A 306 4.43 0.23 9.96
N TYR A 307 4.82 -0.56 8.99
CA TYR A 307 5.98 -1.44 9.08
C TYR A 307 7.30 -0.67 9.19
N ASN A 308 7.41 0.47 8.51
CA ASN A 308 8.58 1.35 8.62
C ASN A 308 8.61 2.11 9.97
N ILE A 309 7.45 2.41 10.54
CA ILE A 309 7.34 2.94 11.90
C ILE A 309 7.87 1.89 12.90
N LEU A 310 7.47 0.63 12.75
CA LEU A 310 8.01 -0.46 13.57
C LEU A 310 9.55 -0.57 13.42
N ALA A 311 10.06 -0.47 12.18
CA ALA A 311 11.50 -0.51 11.90
C ALA A 311 12.26 0.59 12.64
N SER A 312 11.69 1.79 12.80
CA SER A 312 12.31 2.91 13.48
C SER A 312 12.33 2.78 15.01
N GLY A 313 11.65 1.79 15.57
CA GLY A 313 11.46 1.66 17.00
C GLY A 313 10.60 2.78 17.60
N ARG A 314 9.69 3.38 16.80
CA ARG A 314 8.69 4.32 17.30
C ARG A 314 7.39 3.60 17.60
N PRO A 315 6.73 3.91 18.72
CA PRO A 315 5.38 3.43 18.99
C PRO A 315 4.39 3.97 17.95
N VAL A 316 3.39 3.17 17.65
CA VAL A 316 2.30 3.54 16.74
C VAL A 316 1.18 4.23 17.51
N LEU A 317 0.72 5.39 17.06
CA LEU A 317 -0.53 5.99 17.48
C LEU A 317 -1.57 5.80 16.39
N TYR A 318 -2.50 4.87 16.61
CA TYR A 318 -3.46 4.48 15.60
C TYR A 318 -4.84 5.16 15.79
N PHE A 319 -5.37 5.72 14.72
CA PHE A 319 -6.74 6.22 14.62
C PHE A 319 -7.42 5.59 13.40
N GLY A 320 -8.35 4.67 13.65
CA GLY A 320 -9.04 4.00 12.55
C GLY A 320 -10.06 2.97 13.03
N PRO A 321 -10.60 2.17 12.11
CA PRO A 321 -11.61 1.18 12.45
C PRO A 321 -11.10 0.17 13.50
N LYS A 322 -11.94 -0.07 14.50
CA LYS A 322 -11.68 -1.11 15.50
C LYS A 322 -11.59 -2.47 14.82
N ASP A 323 -10.73 -3.34 15.36
CA ASP A 323 -10.49 -4.69 14.86
C ASP A 323 -9.95 -4.76 13.43
N SER A 324 -9.53 -3.64 12.83
CA SER A 324 -8.72 -3.62 11.61
C SER A 324 -7.32 -4.18 11.84
N GLU A 325 -6.59 -4.54 10.79
CA GLU A 325 -5.26 -5.14 10.92
C GLU A 325 -4.33 -4.32 11.79
N ILE A 326 -4.27 -3.00 11.62
CA ILE A 326 -3.37 -2.15 12.42
C ILE A 326 -3.85 -2.00 13.85
N ASP A 327 -5.16 -1.91 14.10
CA ASP A 327 -5.72 -1.88 15.45
C ASP A 327 -5.34 -3.15 16.22
N LEU A 328 -5.52 -4.31 15.62
CA LEU A 328 -5.13 -5.60 16.18
C LEU A 328 -3.62 -5.69 16.40
N LEU A 329 -2.82 -5.30 15.40
CA LEU A 329 -1.36 -5.31 15.47
C LEU A 329 -0.85 -4.51 16.67
N VAL A 330 -1.39 -3.30 16.88
CA VAL A 330 -0.99 -2.41 17.98
C VAL A 330 -1.37 -3.00 19.34
N ARG A 331 -2.63 -3.45 19.50
CA ARG A 331 -3.14 -3.97 20.75
C ARG A 331 -2.53 -5.31 21.17
N GLU A 332 -2.42 -6.25 20.23
CA GLU A 332 -1.94 -7.61 20.50
C GLU A 332 -0.46 -7.63 20.87
N ASN A 333 0.33 -6.68 20.33
CA ASN A 333 1.78 -6.63 20.56
C ASN A 333 2.22 -5.55 21.57
N GLY A 334 1.32 -4.70 22.03
CA GLY A 334 1.64 -3.61 22.96
C GLY A 334 2.71 -2.66 22.42
N ILE A 335 2.56 -2.24 21.14
CA ILE A 335 3.51 -1.43 20.40
C ILE A 335 3.03 0.02 20.19
N GLY A 336 2.04 0.45 20.95
CA GLY A 336 1.46 1.78 20.83
C GLY A 336 0.05 1.88 21.38
N PHE A 337 -0.69 2.89 20.94
CA PHE A 337 -2.05 3.15 21.38
C PHE A 337 -3.03 3.20 20.21
N CYS A 338 -4.27 2.76 20.46
CA CYS A 338 -5.42 2.94 19.57
C CYS A 338 -6.29 4.06 20.15
N GLY A 339 -6.13 5.27 19.64
CA GLY A 339 -6.68 6.52 20.20
C GLY A 339 -5.70 7.23 21.15
N TRP A 340 -6.13 8.38 21.66
CA TRP A 340 -5.29 9.21 22.54
C TRP A 340 -5.01 8.50 23.86
N PRO A 341 -3.72 8.45 24.31
CA PRO A 341 -3.39 7.93 25.64
C PRO A 341 -3.88 8.90 26.74
N GLU A 342 -4.19 8.35 27.92
CA GLU A 342 -4.57 9.18 29.08
C GLU A 342 -3.38 10.01 29.61
N LYS A 343 -2.17 9.48 29.48
CA LYS A 343 -0.92 10.13 29.88
C LYS A 343 0.19 9.80 28.92
N TRP A 344 1.20 10.66 28.87
CA TRP A 344 2.44 10.47 28.12
C TRP A 344 3.57 10.05 29.07
N ASP A 345 3.87 8.76 29.09
CA ASP A 345 4.94 8.19 29.91
C ASP A 345 6.13 7.79 29.02
N MET A 346 7.24 8.47 29.18
CA MET A 346 8.41 8.29 28.31
C MET A 346 9.03 6.89 28.41
N GLU A 347 9.01 6.27 29.58
CA GLU A 347 9.54 4.92 29.74
C GLU A 347 8.62 3.88 29.08
N GLU A 348 7.31 4.08 29.18
CA GLU A 348 6.33 3.26 28.47
C GLU A 348 6.49 3.41 26.95
N LEU A 349 6.67 4.63 26.42
CA LEU A 349 6.90 4.86 24.99
C LEU A 349 8.19 4.19 24.49
N LYS A 350 9.29 4.27 25.24
CA LYS A 350 10.55 3.58 24.90
C LYS A 350 10.38 2.07 24.87
N MET A 351 9.67 1.51 25.85
CA MET A 351 9.38 0.07 25.90
C MET A 351 8.52 -0.38 24.72
N MET A 352 7.47 0.37 24.37
CA MET A 352 6.64 0.11 23.18
C MET A 352 7.47 0.19 21.90
N GLY A 353 8.35 1.18 21.79
CA GLY A 353 9.25 1.32 20.64
C GLY A 353 10.22 0.14 20.49
N THR A 354 10.77 -0.35 21.60
CA THR A 354 11.62 -1.56 21.59
C THR A 354 10.85 -2.77 21.09
N LYS A 355 9.64 -3.02 21.62
CA LYS A 355 8.75 -4.09 21.15
C LYS A 355 8.39 -3.96 19.66
N ALA A 356 8.14 -2.73 19.19
CA ALA A 356 7.85 -2.46 17.80
C ALA A 356 9.02 -2.88 16.89
N ARG A 357 10.25 -2.53 17.26
CA ARG A 357 11.46 -2.93 16.53
C ARG A 357 11.66 -4.44 16.52
N GLU A 358 11.56 -5.09 17.67
CA GLU A 358 11.68 -6.54 17.80
C GLU A 358 10.63 -7.29 16.95
N LEU A 359 9.40 -6.79 16.94
CA LEU A 359 8.33 -7.32 16.09
C LEU A 359 8.66 -7.20 14.61
N ALA A 360 9.17 -6.02 14.17
CA ALA A 360 9.59 -5.80 12.80
C ALA A 360 10.69 -6.78 12.37
N GLU A 361 11.68 -7.02 13.21
CA GLU A 361 12.79 -7.94 12.93
C GLU A 361 12.34 -9.40 12.88
N ARG A 362 11.46 -9.81 13.77
CA ARG A 362 10.99 -11.19 13.88
C ARG A 362 10.02 -11.57 12.77
N GLU A 363 9.03 -10.71 12.46
CA GLU A 363 7.88 -11.09 11.63
C GLU A 363 7.78 -10.35 10.30
N TYR A 364 8.27 -9.10 10.25
CA TYR A 364 8.10 -8.23 9.10
C TYR A 364 9.41 -7.84 8.41
N SER A 365 10.45 -8.65 8.56
CA SER A 365 11.67 -8.43 7.77
C SER A 365 11.39 -8.67 6.28
N GLU A 366 12.10 -7.95 5.40
CA GLU A 366 12.02 -8.12 3.95
C GLU A 366 12.17 -9.58 3.54
N CYS A 367 13.18 -10.27 4.09
CA CYS A 367 13.43 -11.68 3.81
C CYS A 367 12.25 -12.57 4.20
N THR A 368 11.67 -12.37 5.40
CA THR A 368 10.51 -13.12 5.89
C THR A 368 9.31 -12.97 4.94
N ILE A 369 9.02 -11.74 4.53
CA ILE A 369 7.86 -11.47 3.68
C ILE A 369 8.10 -11.93 2.23
N LEU A 370 9.30 -11.71 1.67
CA LEU A 370 9.62 -12.20 0.32
C LEU A 370 9.55 -13.73 0.24
N ASN A 371 9.96 -14.46 1.30
CA ASN A 371 9.79 -15.90 1.37
C ASN A 371 8.31 -16.33 1.35
N LYS A 372 7.40 -15.55 1.98
CA LYS A 372 5.95 -15.80 1.87
C LYS A 372 5.47 -15.66 0.42
N PHE A 373 5.97 -14.66 -0.34
CA PHE A 373 5.66 -14.51 -1.76
C PHE A 373 6.20 -15.67 -2.59
N LEU A 374 7.46 -16.06 -2.39
CA LEU A 374 8.08 -17.21 -3.08
C LEU A 374 7.33 -18.53 -2.82
N ALA A 375 6.77 -18.71 -1.64
CA ALA A 375 5.97 -19.90 -1.30
C ALA A 375 4.54 -19.83 -1.84
N ALA A 376 4.00 -18.63 -2.06
CA ALA A 376 2.61 -18.43 -2.45
C ALA A 376 2.41 -18.45 -3.97
N ILE A 377 3.40 -18.02 -4.74
CA ILE A 377 3.43 -17.93 -6.20
C ILE A 377 4.30 -19.06 -6.77
#